data_c68e8d74e3849980af53bb26ba2c404e
#
_entry.id   c68e8d74e3849980af53bb26ba2c404e
#
_cell.length_a   1.000
_cell.length_b   1.000
_cell.length_c   1.000
_cell.angle_alpha   90.00
_cell.angle_beta   90.00
_cell.angle_gamma   90.00
#
_symmetry.space_group_name_H-M   'P 1'
#
loop_
_entity.id
_entity.type
_entity.pdbx_description
1 polymer ?
#
loop_
_entity_poly.entity_id
_entity_poly.type
_entity_poly.pdbx_seq_one_letter_code
_entity_poly.pdbx_strand_id
1 'polypeptide(L)'
;SEEKNLLCERARVPYNITINVFTRRGIMADLERLGQIKCFLFDMDGTINLGNELIPGMEGFFDKLKAAGREYYLLTNNSSRDHQHYVNKMNGLGVPVTRENVLISTDAFTNYMCKNHPQGKFYVLGTPQLEKNIADAGLTMTKTLEEGADFVVVGFDQTLTYEKLTTACR
;
A
#
# COMPACT_ATOMS: atom_id res chain seq x y z
N SER A 1 9.24 18.61 15.81
CA SER A 1 10.62 18.59 16.16
C SER A 1 11.20 17.22 15.89
N GLU A 2 12.28 16.79 16.49
CA GLU A 2 13.04 15.57 16.13
C GLU A 2 12.25 14.25 16.20
N GLU A 3 11.33 14.09 17.14
CA GLU A 3 10.50 12.87 17.25
C GLU A 3 9.56 12.65 16.05
N LYS A 4 9.02 13.72 15.46
CA LYS A 4 8.17 13.61 14.25
C LYS A 4 8.98 13.19 13.03
N ASN A 5 10.26 13.58 12.94
CA ASN A 5 11.14 13.14 11.85
C ASN A 5 11.51 11.65 11.97
N LEU A 6 11.65 11.11 13.18
CA LEU A 6 11.97 9.70 13.40
C LEU A 6 10.83 8.76 12.98
N LEU A 7 9.56 9.17 13.13
CA LEU A 7 8.40 8.39 12.72
C LEU A 7 8.26 8.34 11.19
N CYS A 8 8.55 9.45 10.50
CA CYS A 8 8.58 9.50 9.03
C CYS A 8 9.73 8.67 8.42
N GLU A 9 10.85 8.47 9.13
CA GLU A 9 11.97 7.66 8.63
C GLU A 9 11.70 6.16 8.62
N ARG A 10 10.76 5.66 9.43
CA ARG A 10 10.43 4.22 9.50
C ARG A 10 9.66 3.69 8.28
N ALA A 11 9.13 4.56 7.44
CA ALA A 11 8.39 4.18 6.22
C ALA A 11 9.25 4.24 4.95
N ARG A 12 10.58 4.04 5.03
CA ARG A 12 11.45 4.05 3.85
C ARG A 12 11.18 2.82 2.97
N VAL A 13 10.36 3.02 1.95
CA VAL A 13 10.40 2.16 0.76
C VAL A 13 11.69 2.51 0.00
N PRO A 14 12.53 1.55 -0.39
CA PRO A 14 13.71 1.85 -1.18
C PRO A 14 13.32 2.45 -2.54
N TYR A 15 13.57 3.75 -2.76
CA TYR A 15 13.13 4.52 -3.92
C TYR A 15 13.88 4.22 -5.24
N ASN A 16 14.64 3.14 -5.32
CA ASN A 16 15.35 2.76 -6.56
C ASN A 16 14.62 1.68 -7.35
N ILE A 17 13.27 1.72 -7.37
CA ILE A 17 12.47 0.79 -8.16
C ILE A 17 12.28 1.38 -9.56
N THR A 18 12.92 0.78 -10.56
CA THR A 18 12.62 1.07 -11.96
C THR A 18 11.36 0.28 -12.35
N ILE A 19 10.24 0.99 -12.54
CA ILE A 19 8.98 0.38 -12.99
C ILE A 19 9.03 0.24 -14.51
N ASN A 20 9.11 -0.97 -15.00
CA ASN A 20 8.92 -1.29 -16.41
C ASN A 20 7.45 -1.67 -16.66
N VAL A 21 6.71 -0.80 -17.34
CA VAL A 21 5.32 -1.08 -17.72
C VAL A 21 5.32 -1.83 -19.04
N PHE A 22 4.87 -3.07 -19.03
CA PHE A 22 4.68 -3.85 -20.25
C PHE A 22 3.31 -3.56 -20.87
N THR A 23 3.29 -3.01 -22.07
CA THR A 23 2.06 -2.84 -22.85
C THR A 23 1.76 -4.08 -23.69
N ARG A 24 0.48 -4.40 -23.87
CA ARG A 24 -0.02 -5.62 -24.54
C ARG A 24 0.54 -5.94 -25.95
N ARG A 25 1.28 -5.03 -26.58
CA ARG A 25 1.81 -5.21 -27.96
C ARG A 25 3.17 -5.91 -28.05
N GLY A 26 3.80 -6.31 -26.93
CA GLY A 26 5.16 -6.85 -26.93
C GLY A 26 5.35 -8.18 -26.20
N ILE A 27 4.29 -8.94 -25.89
CA ILE A 27 4.37 -10.09 -24.97
C ILE A 27 5.24 -11.27 -25.48
N MET A 28 5.49 -11.37 -26.78
CA MET A 28 6.33 -12.43 -27.33
C MET A 28 7.82 -12.08 -27.46
N ALA A 29 8.23 -10.86 -27.14
CA ALA A 29 9.50 -10.36 -27.62
C ALA A 29 10.68 -10.56 -26.68
N ASP A 30 10.51 -10.86 -25.36
CA ASP A 30 11.72 -10.74 -24.55
C ASP A 30 11.76 -11.59 -23.27
N LEU A 31 11.68 -12.92 -23.43
CA LEU A 31 11.97 -13.86 -22.34
C LEU A 31 13.39 -13.65 -21.77
N GLU A 32 14.35 -13.21 -22.61
CA GLU A 32 15.70 -12.88 -22.17
C GLU A 32 15.71 -11.66 -21.24
N ARG A 33 14.93 -10.60 -21.58
CA ARG A 33 14.77 -9.43 -20.70
C ARG A 33 14.03 -9.77 -19.42
N LEU A 34 12.99 -10.60 -19.46
CA LEU A 34 12.32 -11.10 -18.25
C LEU A 34 13.32 -11.85 -17.35
N GLY A 35 14.22 -12.64 -17.92
CA GLY A 35 15.29 -13.30 -17.20
C GLY A 35 16.27 -12.36 -16.49
N GLN A 36 16.35 -11.10 -16.89
CA GLN A 36 17.22 -10.09 -16.28
C GLN A 36 16.54 -9.30 -15.14
N ILE A 37 15.21 -9.39 -15.00
CA ILE A 37 14.46 -8.70 -13.95
C ILE A 37 14.83 -9.29 -12.60
N LYS A 38 15.29 -8.42 -11.69
CA LYS A 38 15.72 -8.81 -10.34
C LYS A 38 14.63 -8.62 -9.30
N CYS A 39 13.69 -7.68 -9.54
CA CYS A 39 12.64 -7.31 -8.62
C CYS A 39 11.29 -7.23 -9.33
N PHE A 40 10.27 -7.81 -8.72
CA PHE A 40 8.91 -7.86 -9.24
C PHE A 40 7.96 -7.14 -8.28
N LEU A 41 7.02 -6.41 -8.83
CA LEU A 41 5.93 -5.78 -8.11
C LEU A 41 4.62 -6.44 -8.55
N PHE A 42 3.90 -7.03 -7.60
CA PHE A 42 2.63 -7.70 -7.87
C PHE A 42 1.49 -6.97 -7.17
N ASP A 43 0.43 -6.68 -7.90
CA ASP A 43 -0.85 -6.37 -7.30
C ASP A 43 -1.42 -7.63 -6.63
N MET A 44 -2.21 -7.47 -5.57
CA MET A 44 -2.73 -8.60 -4.81
C MET A 44 -4.09 -9.07 -5.31
N ASP A 45 -5.12 -8.25 -5.12
CA ASP A 45 -6.50 -8.65 -5.37
C ASP A 45 -6.81 -8.69 -6.88
N GLY A 46 -7.14 -9.87 -7.40
CA GLY A 46 -7.35 -10.11 -8.83
C GLY A 46 -6.09 -10.48 -9.62
N THR A 47 -4.90 -10.47 -8.99
CA THR A 47 -3.61 -10.83 -9.61
C THR A 47 -2.99 -12.06 -8.94
N ILE A 48 -2.90 -12.06 -7.62
CA ILE A 48 -2.37 -13.19 -6.83
C ILE A 48 -3.50 -14.01 -6.23
N ASN A 49 -4.51 -13.32 -5.70
CA ASN A 49 -5.63 -13.92 -5.00
C ASN A 49 -6.96 -13.32 -5.46
N LEU A 50 -8.03 -14.09 -5.29
CA LEU A 50 -9.39 -13.63 -5.38
C LEU A 50 -10.08 -13.91 -4.04
N GLY A 51 -10.37 -12.84 -3.30
CA GLY A 51 -10.83 -12.98 -1.92
C GLY A 51 -9.78 -13.69 -1.04
N ASN A 52 -10.12 -14.86 -0.53
CA ASN A 52 -9.28 -15.68 0.35
C ASN A 52 -8.69 -16.92 -0.35
N GLU A 53 -8.67 -16.94 -1.66
CA GLU A 53 -8.14 -18.08 -2.44
C GLU A 53 -7.05 -17.58 -3.39
N LEU A 54 -6.00 -18.38 -3.62
CA LEU A 54 -5.01 -18.10 -4.65
C LEU A 54 -5.62 -18.27 -6.03
N ILE A 55 -5.20 -17.43 -6.96
CA ILE A 55 -5.50 -17.66 -8.39
C ILE A 55 -4.74 -18.90 -8.85
N PRO A 56 -5.40 -19.83 -9.58
CA PRO A 56 -4.77 -21.07 -10.05
C PRO A 56 -3.44 -20.82 -10.76
N GLY A 57 -2.42 -21.56 -10.35
CA GLY A 57 -1.05 -21.44 -10.88
C GLY A 57 -0.13 -20.56 -10.06
N MET A 58 -0.63 -19.89 -9.01
CA MET A 58 0.21 -19.11 -8.09
C MET A 58 0.85 -19.95 -6.98
N GLU A 59 0.42 -21.21 -6.83
CA GLU A 59 0.96 -22.13 -5.83
C GLU A 59 2.46 -22.37 -6.07
N GLY A 60 3.28 -22.11 -5.04
CA GLY A 60 4.73 -22.26 -5.09
C GLY A 60 5.46 -21.32 -6.09
N PHE A 61 4.74 -20.38 -6.72
CA PHE A 61 5.36 -19.41 -7.64
C PHE A 61 6.37 -18.52 -6.93
N PHE A 62 6.04 -18.02 -5.76
CA PHE A 62 6.90 -17.13 -4.99
C PHE A 62 8.13 -17.84 -4.42
N ASP A 63 8.03 -19.14 -4.09
CA ASP A 63 9.18 -19.95 -3.72
C ASP A 63 10.16 -20.12 -4.88
N LYS A 64 9.64 -20.30 -6.10
CA LYS A 64 10.47 -20.35 -7.32
C LYS A 64 11.17 -19.02 -7.59
N LEU A 65 10.51 -17.87 -7.36
CA LEU A 65 11.13 -16.55 -7.48
C LEU A 65 12.29 -16.40 -6.49
N LYS A 66 12.07 -16.79 -5.22
CA LYS A 66 13.13 -16.77 -4.19
C LYS A 66 14.30 -17.70 -4.56
N ALA A 67 14.01 -18.92 -4.98
CA ALA A 67 15.03 -19.88 -5.41
C ALA A 67 15.86 -19.37 -6.60
N ALA A 68 15.24 -18.58 -7.48
CA ALA A 68 15.92 -17.89 -8.58
C ALA A 68 16.65 -16.59 -8.18
N GLY A 69 16.73 -16.28 -6.88
CA GLY A 69 17.37 -15.06 -6.37
C GLY A 69 16.66 -13.77 -6.79
N ARG A 70 15.33 -13.84 -6.98
CA ARG A 70 14.51 -12.69 -7.35
C ARG A 70 13.80 -12.11 -6.14
N GLU A 71 13.79 -10.78 -6.05
CA GLU A 71 13.02 -10.05 -5.05
C GLU A 71 11.60 -9.81 -5.56
N TYR A 72 10.65 -9.70 -4.63
CA TYR A 72 9.29 -9.31 -4.95
C TYR A 72 8.64 -8.50 -3.83
N TYR A 73 7.72 -7.65 -4.24
CA TYR A 73 6.87 -6.86 -3.36
C TYR A 73 5.42 -7.03 -3.79
N LEU A 74 4.54 -7.10 -2.82
CA LEU A 74 3.10 -7.13 -3.02
C LEU A 74 2.54 -5.73 -2.79
N LEU A 75 1.71 -5.28 -3.72
CA LEU A 75 1.08 -3.97 -3.68
C LEU A 75 -0.41 -4.12 -3.48
N THR A 76 -1.02 -3.23 -2.72
CA THR A 76 -2.47 -3.08 -2.69
C THR A 76 -2.88 -1.61 -2.62
N ASN A 77 -3.90 -1.27 -3.39
CA ASN A 77 -4.57 0.02 -3.30
C ASN A 77 -5.65 0.05 -2.22
N ASN A 78 -5.93 -1.08 -1.56
CA ASN A 78 -6.90 -1.16 -0.48
C ASN A 78 -6.32 -0.59 0.82
N SER A 79 -6.74 0.61 1.17
CA SER A 79 -6.30 1.35 2.36
C SER A 79 -7.03 0.96 3.65
N SER A 80 -8.01 0.03 3.59
CA SER A 80 -8.90 -0.26 4.73
C SER A 80 -8.26 -1.09 5.84
N ARG A 81 -7.08 -1.64 5.62
CA ARG A 81 -6.37 -2.56 6.53
C ARG A 81 -4.92 -2.12 6.73
N ASP A 82 -4.25 -2.73 7.72
CA ASP A 82 -2.83 -2.55 7.98
C ASP A 82 -1.98 -3.64 7.31
N HIS A 83 -0.66 -3.49 7.42
CA HIS A 83 0.30 -4.45 6.90
C HIS A 83 0.17 -5.83 7.51
N GLN A 84 -0.08 -5.90 8.84
CA GLN A 84 -0.17 -7.19 9.54
C GLN A 84 -1.31 -8.04 8.99
N HIS A 85 -2.43 -7.40 8.65
CA HIS A 85 -3.55 -8.08 7.99
C HIS A 85 -3.11 -8.74 6.68
N TYR A 86 -2.40 -8.00 5.81
CA TYR A 86 -1.95 -8.52 4.52
C TYR A 86 -0.84 -9.56 4.65
N VAL A 87 0.10 -9.37 5.57
CA VAL A 87 1.13 -10.36 5.87
C VAL A 87 0.49 -11.68 6.32
N ASN A 88 -0.46 -11.63 7.24
CA ASN A 88 -1.18 -12.81 7.72
C ASN A 88 -1.99 -13.47 6.60
N LYS A 89 -2.74 -12.67 5.81
CA LYS A 89 -3.52 -13.15 4.67
C LYS A 89 -2.63 -13.89 3.66
N MET A 90 -1.54 -13.27 3.21
CA MET A 90 -0.68 -13.84 2.18
C MET A 90 0.06 -15.09 2.67
N ASN A 91 0.60 -15.06 3.88
CA ASN A 91 1.22 -16.26 4.47
C ASN A 91 0.21 -17.40 4.66
N GLY A 92 -1.03 -17.08 5.06
CA GLY A 92 -2.12 -18.06 5.14
C GLY A 92 -2.50 -18.69 3.80
N LEU A 93 -2.27 -17.98 2.69
CA LEU A 93 -2.44 -18.46 1.32
C LEU A 93 -1.18 -19.17 0.78
N GLY A 94 -0.11 -19.29 1.56
CA GLY A 94 1.15 -19.92 1.12
C GLY A 94 2.06 -18.99 0.30
N VAL A 95 1.84 -17.68 0.34
CA VAL A 95 2.72 -16.68 -0.26
C VAL A 95 3.65 -16.14 0.83
N PRO A 96 4.96 -16.51 0.83
CA PRO A 96 5.86 -16.19 1.94
C PRO A 96 6.29 -14.71 1.89
N VAL A 97 5.69 -13.89 2.73
CA VAL A 97 5.98 -12.45 2.85
C VAL A 97 6.25 -12.03 4.28
N THR A 98 7.02 -10.95 4.40
CA THR A 98 7.24 -10.19 5.63
C THR A 98 6.62 -8.78 5.49
N ARG A 99 6.72 -7.95 6.53
CA ARG A 99 6.26 -6.56 6.51
C ARG A 99 6.93 -5.75 5.38
N GLU A 100 8.20 -6.03 5.11
CA GLU A 100 9.01 -5.32 4.12
C GLU A 100 8.59 -5.61 2.68
N ASN A 101 7.96 -6.78 2.44
CA ASN A 101 7.49 -7.19 1.12
C ASN A 101 6.10 -6.64 0.77
N VAL A 102 5.36 -6.10 1.75
CA VAL A 102 3.99 -5.63 1.55
C VAL A 102 3.95 -4.11 1.53
N LEU A 103 3.47 -3.53 0.44
CA LEU A 103 3.29 -2.09 0.24
C LEU A 103 1.80 -1.79 0.12
N ILE A 104 1.29 -0.94 0.98
CA ILE A 104 -0.10 -0.47 0.93
C ILE A 104 -0.14 0.98 0.45
N SER A 105 -1.25 1.38 -0.16
CA SER A 105 -1.42 2.75 -0.66
C SER A 105 -1.24 3.82 0.42
N THR A 106 -1.54 3.48 1.67
CA THR A 106 -1.33 4.37 2.82
C THR A 106 0.14 4.69 3.05
N ASP A 107 1.09 3.78 2.74
CA ASP A 107 2.52 4.07 2.85
C ASP A 107 2.94 5.18 1.89
N ALA A 108 2.49 5.09 0.64
CA ALA A 108 2.79 6.11 -0.37
C ALA A 108 2.21 7.47 0.04
N PHE A 109 0.96 7.47 0.53
CA PHE A 109 0.29 8.66 1.01
C PHE A 109 1.03 9.28 2.20
N THR A 110 1.28 8.54 3.26
CA THR A 110 1.92 9.05 4.48
C THR A 110 3.34 9.53 4.21
N ASN A 111 4.13 8.78 3.41
CA ASN A 111 5.47 9.20 3.00
C ASN A 111 5.45 10.54 2.24
N TYR A 112 4.52 10.69 1.29
CA TYR A 112 4.40 11.92 0.52
C TYR A 112 4.00 13.10 1.41
N MET A 113 2.98 12.92 2.26
CA MET A 113 2.44 13.99 3.09
C MET A 113 3.41 14.39 4.20
N CYS A 114 4.05 13.44 4.86
CA CYS A 114 5.10 13.75 5.85
C CYS A 114 6.24 14.59 5.25
N LYS A 115 6.60 14.30 4.00
CA LYS A 115 7.69 15.01 3.33
C LYS A 115 7.28 16.41 2.85
N ASN A 116 6.09 16.54 2.26
CA ASN A 116 5.70 17.75 1.54
C ASN A 116 4.73 18.63 2.34
N HIS A 117 3.95 18.05 3.26
CA HIS A 117 2.92 18.74 4.06
C HIS A 117 2.94 18.30 5.52
N PRO A 118 4.09 18.37 6.24
CA PRO A 118 4.23 17.81 7.59
C PRO A 118 3.37 18.51 8.65
N GLN A 119 2.89 19.73 8.37
CA GLN A 119 2.03 20.51 9.27
C GLN A 119 0.56 20.55 8.80
N GLY A 120 0.26 19.85 7.68
CA GLY A 120 -1.09 19.80 7.13
C GLY A 120 -2.09 19.14 8.08
N LYS A 121 -3.32 19.61 8.03
CA LYS A 121 -4.47 19.03 8.73
C LYS A 121 -5.29 18.20 7.76
N PHE A 122 -5.60 16.97 8.13
CA PHE A 122 -6.24 16.01 7.25
C PHE A 122 -7.61 15.58 7.80
N TYR A 123 -8.67 15.79 7.04
CA TYR A 123 -9.91 15.07 7.26
C TYR A 123 -9.86 13.74 6.51
N VAL A 124 -10.10 12.62 7.22
CA VAL A 124 -9.99 11.28 6.64
C VAL A 124 -11.37 10.66 6.48
N LEU A 125 -11.80 10.47 5.23
CA LEU A 125 -12.95 9.66 4.87
C LEU A 125 -12.45 8.24 4.59
N GLY A 126 -12.49 7.40 5.63
CA GLY A 126 -11.93 6.07 5.58
C GLY A 126 -12.29 5.22 6.80
N THR A 127 -11.73 4.02 6.85
CA THR A 127 -11.91 3.12 8.00
C THR A 127 -11.13 3.62 9.22
N PRO A 128 -11.52 3.20 10.45
CA PRO A 128 -10.73 3.48 11.66
C PRO A 128 -9.27 3.02 11.54
N GLN A 129 -9.01 1.95 10.77
CA GLN A 129 -7.64 1.47 10.54
C GLN A 129 -6.84 2.43 9.67
N LEU A 130 -7.45 3.02 8.63
CA LEU A 130 -6.78 4.05 7.82
C LEU A 130 -6.45 5.28 8.66
N GLU A 131 -7.39 5.75 9.48
CA GLU A 131 -7.16 6.86 10.41
C GLU A 131 -5.99 6.56 11.35
N LYS A 132 -5.98 5.34 11.94
CA LYS A 132 -4.89 4.91 12.81
C LYS A 132 -3.54 4.93 12.09
N ASN A 133 -3.46 4.38 10.89
CA ASN A 133 -2.22 4.35 10.10
C ASN A 133 -1.69 5.76 9.80
N ILE A 134 -2.59 6.72 9.52
CA ILE A 134 -2.24 8.13 9.27
C ILE A 134 -1.75 8.81 10.56
N ALA A 135 -2.42 8.55 11.68
CA ALA A 135 -2.02 9.07 12.99
C ALA A 135 -0.66 8.50 13.43
N ASP A 136 -0.44 7.20 13.26
CA ASP A 136 0.82 6.53 13.59
C ASP A 136 2.00 7.08 12.77
N ALA A 137 1.74 7.63 11.58
CA ALA A 137 2.73 8.34 10.77
C ALA A 137 3.02 9.78 11.27
N GLY A 138 2.33 10.24 12.31
CA GLY A 138 2.51 11.56 12.91
C GLY A 138 1.81 12.71 12.19
N LEU A 139 0.89 12.41 11.27
CA LEU A 139 0.07 13.42 10.59
C LEU A 139 -1.11 13.86 11.46
N THR A 140 -1.45 15.15 11.40
CA THR A 140 -2.52 15.75 12.21
C THR A 140 -3.87 15.55 11.53
N MET A 141 -4.79 14.85 12.20
CA MET A 141 -6.16 14.67 11.69
C MET A 141 -7.13 15.64 12.36
N THR A 142 -8.16 16.02 11.62
CA THR A 142 -9.33 16.74 12.09
C THR A 142 -10.56 15.85 12.02
N LYS A 143 -11.54 16.11 12.88
CA LYS A 143 -12.78 15.32 12.97
C LYS A 143 -14.02 16.10 12.61
N THR A 144 -13.96 17.41 12.72
CA THR A 144 -15.11 18.31 12.54
C THR A 144 -14.78 19.39 11.51
N LEU A 145 -15.84 20.01 10.98
CA LEU A 145 -15.73 21.15 10.06
C LEU A 145 -15.12 22.39 10.75
N GLU A 146 -15.40 22.57 12.04
CA GLU A 146 -14.93 23.73 12.82
C GLU A 146 -13.42 23.71 13.01
N GLU A 147 -12.82 22.52 13.07
CA GLU A 147 -11.36 22.37 13.17
C GLU A 147 -10.65 22.76 11.88
N GLY A 148 -11.37 22.72 10.76
CA GLY A 148 -10.85 22.94 9.43
C GLY A 148 -9.87 21.86 8.97
N ALA A 149 -9.76 21.65 7.68
CA ALA A 149 -8.80 20.73 7.07
C ALA A 149 -8.12 21.39 5.87
N ASP A 150 -6.82 21.14 5.71
CA ASP A 150 -6.10 21.55 4.51
C ASP A 150 -6.27 20.51 3.37
N PHE A 151 -6.54 19.26 3.75
CA PHE A 151 -6.68 18.14 2.83
C PHE A 151 -7.80 17.20 3.24
N VAL A 152 -8.55 16.71 2.26
CA VAL A 152 -9.48 15.59 2.43
C VAL A 152 -8.87 14.34 1.84
N VAL A 153 -8.72 13.31 2.67
CA VAL A 153 -8.18 12.01 2.28
C VAL A 153 -9.33 11.03 2.10
N VAL A 154 -9.52 10.54 0.89
CA VAL A 154 -10.56 9.55 0.59
C VAL A 154 -9.93 8.19 0.39
N GLY A 155 -10.20 7.26 1.31
CA GLY A 155 -9.78 5.87 1.24
C GLY A 155 -10.94 4.93 0.93
N PHE A 156 -10.64 3.63 0.79
CA PHE A 156 -11.68 2.62 0.73
C PHE A 156 -12.31 2.46 2.11
N ASP A 157 -13.56 2.88 2.24
CA ASP A 157 -14.28 2.90 3.52
C ASP A 157 -15.50 1.97 3.53
N GLN A 158 -15.35 0.81 4.18
CA GLN A 158 -16.47 -0.13 4.42
C GLN A 158 -17.40 0.34 5.55
N THR A 159 -17.06 1.43 6.23
CA THR A 159 -17.81 2.03 7.34
C THR A 159 -18.37 3.41 6.98
N LEU A 160 -18.46 3.69 5.67
CA LEU A 160 -18.95 4.96 5.16
C LEU A 160 -20.36 5.30 5.68
N THR A 161 -20.50 6.52 6.20
CA THR A 161 -21.78 7.09 6.59
C THR A 161 -22.08 8.34 5.77
N TYR A 162 -23.34 8.73 5.70
CA TYR A 162 -23.74 9.98 5.07
C TYR A 162 -23.12 11.19 5.75
N GLU A 163 -22.94 11.14 7.07
CA GLU A 163 -22.28 12.18 7.86
C GLU A 163 -20.82 12.37 7.45
N LYS A 164 -20.05 11.29 7.40
CA LYS A 164 -18.65 11.32 6.92
C LYS A 164 -18.55 11.95 5.54
N LEU A 165 -19.43 11.50 4.62
CA LEU A 165 -19.44 12.01 3.25
C LEU A 165 -19.79 13.50 3.20
N THR A 166 -20.81 13.92 3.95
CA THR A 166 -21.22 15.33 4.02
C THR A 166 -20.09 16.21 4.55
N THR A 167 -19.40 15.78 5.59
CA THR A 167 -18.25 16.49 6.16
C THR A 167 -17.11 16.61 5.15
N ALA A 168 -16.82 15.54 4.41
CA ALA A 168 -15.77 15.54 3.40
C ALA A 168 -16.05 16.47 2.20
N CYS A 169 -17.33 16.75 1.90
CA CYS A 169 -17.74 17.58 0.77
C CYS A 169 -17.89 19.08 1.09
N ARG A 170 -17.77 19.46 2.35
CA ARG A 170 -17.91 20.86 2.83
C ARG A 170 -16.56 21.48 3.15
#